data_58a619eb7bb1dc5173f878df78140868
#
_entry.id   58a619eb7bb1dc5173f878df78140868
#
_cell.length_a   1.000
_cell.length_b   1.000
_cell.length_c   1.000
_cell.angle_alpha   90.00
_cell.angle_beta   90.00
_cell.angle_gamma   90.00
#
_symmetry.space_group_name_H-M   'P 1'
#
loop_
_entity.id
_entity.type
_entity.pdbx_description
1 polymer ?
#
loop_
_entity_poly.entity_id
_entity_poly.type
_entity_poly.pdbx_seq_one_letter_code
_entity_poly.pdbx_strand_id
1 'polypeptide(L)'
;MSRKKVTRALISVSDKTGIVELARELNAHGIEIIASDGTAALLRDAEISVRTVTEVTGAPEILDGKVKTLHPAIHGAILADPTNSAHLAELTAVAPIDLVVVNLYPVDGFDIGGPALIRAAAKNADHVSVLTHVNQYQELIASLPAGTTLEMRHKWALNALVLTAEYDLALARERGAKLRYGENPHQAGTLIVRDSQHRVLTLPSPF
;
A
#
# COMPACT_ATOMS: atom_id res chain seq x y z
N MET A 1 15.73 -11.46 19.28
CA MET A 1 14.65 -11.36 18.27
C MET A 1 15.31 -11.25 16.90
N SER A 2 14.86 -12.05 15.93
CA SER A 2 15.41 -12.01 14.55
C SER A 2 15.04 -10.67 13.90
N ARG A 3 16.04 -9.96 13.39
CA ARG A 3 15.88 -8.72 12.62
C ARG A 3 16.00 -9.02 11.14
N LYS A 4 15.22 -8.33 10.32
CA LYS A 4 15.27 -8.45 8.87
C LYS A 4 15.78 -7.16 8.25
N LYS A 5 16.82 -7.28 7.44
CA LYS A 5 17.33 -6.16 6.62
C LYS A 5 16.34 -5.85 5.50
N VAL A 6 16.21 -4.58 5.18
CA VAL A 6 15.52 -4.12 3.99
C VAL A 6 16.56 -4.03 2.87
N THR A 7 16.29 -4.65 1.74
CA THR A 7 17.14 -4.60 0.55
C THR A 7 16.43 -3.98 -0.65
N ARG A 8 15.09 -4.09 -0.68
CA ARG A 8 14.27 -3.56 -1.76
C ARG A 8 12.98 -2.97 -1.23
N ALA A 9 12.67 -1.75 -1.67
CA ALA A 9 11.45 -1.01 -1.33
C ALA A 9 10.58 -0.79 -2.57
N LEU A 10 9.26 -0.97 -2.41
CA LEU A 10 8.26 -0.49 -3.36
C LEU A 10 7.56 0.73 -2.77
N ILE A 11 7.57 1.85 -3.50
CA ILE A 11 6.98 3.11 -3.06
C ILE A 11 5.88 3.55 -4.05
N SER A 12 4.65 3.62 -3.57
CA SER A 12 3.51 4.09 -4.36
C SER A 12 2.62 4.97 -3.48
N VAL A 13 2.87 6.26 -3.49
CA VAL A 13 2.20 7.22 -2.61
C VAL A 13 1.44 8.27 -3.41
N SER A 14 0.25 8.64 -2.95
CA SER A 14 -0.54 9.79 -3.42
C SER A 14 -0.02 11.07 -2.78
N ASP A 15 -0.07 11.15 -1.45
CA ASP A 15 0.59 12.22 -0.69
C ASP A 15 2.10 11.98 -0.65
N LYS A 16 2.85 12.97 -1.13
CA LYS A 16 4.32 12.93 -1.27
C LYS A 16 5.06 13.44 -0.02
N THR A 17 4.35 13.79 1.04
CA THR A 17 4.95 14.36 2.27
C THR A 17 6.01 13.44 2.84
N GLY A 18 7.23 13.93 3.03
CA GLY A 18 8.36 13.22 3.62
C GLY A 18 8.96 12.08 2.78
N ILE A 19 8.46 11.87 1.53
CA ILE A 19 8.89 10.72 0.74
C ILE A 19 10.31 10.89 0.18
N VAL A 20 10.72 12.10 -0.12
CA VAL A 20 12.06 12.39 -0.63
C VAL A 20 13.13 12.12 0.45
N GLU A 21 12.86 12.55 1.68
CA GLU A 21 13.74 12.31 2.83
C GLU A 21 13.85 10.81 3.13
N LEU A 22 12.72 10.10 3.15
CA LEU A 22 12.72 8.64 3.32
C LEU A 22 13.52 7.95 2.22
N ALA A 23 13.31 8.32 0.96
CA ALA A 23 14.00 7.71 -0.18
C ALA A 23 15.52 7.98 -0.17
N ARG A 24 15.96 9.17 0.28
CA ARG A 24 17.39 9.45 0.47
C ARG A 24 18.01 8.52 1.51
N GLU A 25 17.35 8.31 2.64
CA GLU A 25 17.82 7.41 3.68
C GLU A 25 17.86 5.94 3.17
N LEU A 26 16.84 5.50 2.43
CA LEU A 26 16.84 4.18 1.81
C LEU A 26 18.04 4.03 0.85
N ASN A 27 18.25 5.02 -0.03
CA ASN A 27 19.35 5.01 -1.00
C ASN A 27 20.73 5.06 -0.32
N ALA A 28 20.88 5.85 0.75
CA ALA A 28 22.11 5.91 1.55
C ALA A 28 22.46 4.55 2.20
N HIS A 29 21.45 3.72 2.48
CA HIS A 29 21.63 2.36 2.98
C HIS A 29 21.75 1.29 1.87
N GLY A 30 21.86 1.70 0.59
CA GLY A 30 21.97 0.78 -0.55
C GLY A 30 20.70 -0.01 -0.87
N ILE A 31 19.54 0.49 -0.44
CA ILE A 31 18.25 -0.16 -0.67
C ILE A 31 17.75 0.21 -2.07
N GLU A 32 17.47 -0.79 -2.90
CA GLU A 32 16.87 -0.58 -4.23
C GLU A 32 15.44 -0.03 -4.07
N ILE A 33 15.13 1.03 -4.81
CA ILE A 33 13.81 1.64 -4.81
C ILE A 33 13.10 1.35 -6.13
N ILE A 34 11.91 0.77 -6.04
CA ILE A 34 10.94 0.65 -7.14
C ILE A 34 9.78 1.59 -6.81
N ALA A 35 9.30 2.37 -7.76
CA ALA A 35 8.20 3.28 -7.49
C ALA A 35 7.20 3.37 -8.64
N SER A 36 5.96 3.77 -8.32
CA SER A 36 4.98 4.20 -9.32
C SER A 36 5.46 5.47 -10.02
N ASP A 37 5.08 5.68 -11.30
CA ASP A 37 5.70 6.67 -12.19
C ASP A 37 5.70 8.09 -11.62
N GLY A 38 4.56 8.56 -11.06
CA GLY A 38 4.51 9.89 -10.45
C GLY A 38 5.37 10.03 -9.17
N THR A 39 5.63 8.93 -8.45
CA THR A 39 6.57 8.92 -7.33
C THR A 39 8.00 8.85 -7.85
N ALA A 40 8.27 8.02 -8.87
CA ALA A 40 9.58 7.90 -9.48
C ALA A 40 10.05 9.22 -10.11
N ALA A 41 9.17 9.96 -10.79
CA ALA A 41 9.48 11.27 -11.33
C ALA A 41 9.98 12.23 -10.23
N LEU A 42 9.24 12.36 -9.14
CA LEU A 42 9.63 13.20 -7.99
C LEU A 42 10.99 12.78 -7.39
N LEU A 43 11.23 11.46 -7.27
CA LEU A 43 12.50 10.97 -6.70
C LEU A 43 13.67 11.22 -7.65
N ARG A 44 13.49 11.09 -8.97
CA ARG A 44 14.50 11.42 -9.98
C ARG A 44 14.84 12.91 -10.00
N ASP A 45 13.84 13.78 -9.87
CA ASP A 45 14.04 15.23 -9.76
C ASP A 45 14.86 15.60 -8.51
N ALA A 46 14.80 14.76 -7.47
CA ALA A 46 15.60 14.90 -6.25
C ALA A 46 16.95 14.14 -6.32
N GLU A 47 17.36 13.69 -7.52
CA GLU A 47 18.60 12.95 -7.80
C GLU A 47 18.73 11.60 -7.05
N ILE A 48 17.58 10.97 -6.74
CA ILE A 48 17.53 9.66 -6.07
C ILE A 48 17.39 8.56 -7.12
N SER A 49 18.23 7.52 -7.01
CA SER A 49 18.17 6.36 -7.89
C SER A 49 16.88 5.58 -7.64
N VAL A 50 16.08 5.41 -8.68
CA VAL A 50 14.80 4.71 -8.61
C VAL A 50 14.45 4.07 -9.95
N ARG A 51 13.90 2.85 -9.90
CA ARG A 51 13.30 2.16 -11.05
C ARG A 51 11.78 2.31 -11.00
N THR A 52 11.14 2.45 -12.15
CA THR A 52 9.67 2.44 -12.21
C THR A 52 9.11 1.02 -12.19
N VAL A 53 7.85 0.87 -11.82
CA VAL A 53 7.13 -0.41 -11.94
C VAL A 53 7.16 -0.92 -13.39
N THR A 54 6.99 -0.03 -14.37
CA THR A 54 7.09 -0.35 -15.80
C THR A 54 8.47 -0.90 -16.19
N GLU A 55 9.55 -0.29 -15.70
CA GLU A 55 10.91 -0.76 -15.99
C GLU A 55 11.21 -2.14 -15.39
N VAL A 56 10.63 -2.49 -14.27
CA VAL A 56 10.88 -3.79 -13.62
C VAL A 56 9.95 -4.90 -14.10
N THR A 57 8.74 -4.55 -14.57
CA THR A 57 7.76 -5.54 -15.06
C THR A 57 7.83 -5.74 -16.56
N GLY A 58 8.37 -4.75 -17.31
CA GLY A 58 8.29 -4.70 -18.78
C GLY A 58 6.86 -4.47 -19.31
N ALA A 59 5.88 -4.30 -18.43
CA ALA A 59 4.49 -4.09 -18.80
C ALA A 59 4.20 -2.58 -18.95
N PRO A 60 3.66 -2.13 -20.09
CA PRO A 60 3.30 -0.73 -20.27
C PRO A 60 2.18 -0.33 -19.31
N GLU A 61 2.12 0.95 -19.00
CA GLU A 61 0.97 1.53 -18.29
C GLU A 61 -0.26 1.47 -19.18
N ILE A 62 -1.37 0.94 -18.66
CA ILE A 62 -2.66 0.87 -19.37
C ILE A 62 -3.77 1.47 -18.50
N LEU A 63 -4.87 1.86 -19.15
CA LEU A 63 -6.06 2.45 -18.50
C LEU A 63 -5.69 3.66 -17.62
N ASP A 64 -4.85 4.57 -18.14
CA ASP A 64 -4.37 5.76 -17.42
C ASP A 64 -3.71 5.40 -16.06
N GLY A 65 -2.98 4.28 -16.00
CA GLY A 65 -2.25 3.84 -14.82
C GLY A 65 -3.07 3.10 -13.76
N LYS A 66 -4.33 2.78 -14.04
CA LYS A 66 -5.21 2.14 -13.03
C LYS A 66 -4.80 0.72 -12.65
N VAL A 67 -3.97 0.04 -13.45
CA VAL A 67 -3.54 -1.35 -13.20
C VAL A 67 -2.02 -1.54 -13.15
N LYS A 68 -1.22 -0.49 -13.17
CA LYS A 68 0.24 -0.59 -13.24
C LYS A 68 0.90 -1.39 -12.10
N THR A 69 0.40 -1.25 -10.88
CA THR A 69 0.90 -2.00 -9.72
C THR A 69 0.24 -3.36 -9.52
N LEU A 70 -0.88 -3.61 -10.22
CA LEU A 70 -1.61 -4.88 -10.19
C LEU A 70 -0.97 -5.90 -11.15
N HIS A 71 0.29 -6.22 -10.92
CA HIS A 71 1.06 -7.10 -11.78
C HIS A 71 1.57 -8.31 -11.00
N PRO A 72 1.51 -9.54 -11.56
CA PRO A 72 1.98 -10.75 -10.88
C PRO A 72 3.44 -10.66 -10.38
N ALA A 73 4.34 -10.03 -11.15
CA ALA A 73 5.73 -9.85 -10.74
C ALA A 73 5.87 -8.98 -9.47
N ILE A 74 5.04 -7.94 -9.32
CA ILE A 74 5.04 -7.08 -8.13
C ILE A 74 4.45 -7.80 -6.93
N HIS A 75 3.25 -8.38 -7.09
CA HIS A 75 2.58 -9.09 -6.00
C HIS A 75 3.33 -10.37 -5.61
N GLY A 76 3.91 -11.10 -6.58
CA GLY A 76 4.79 -12.24 -6.31
C GLY A 76 6.00 -11.84 -5.47
N ALA A 77 6.68 -10.75 -5.82
CA ALA A 77 7.84 -10.25 -5.06
C ALA A 77 7.48 -9.80 -3.62
N ILE A 78 6.25 -9.31 -3.38
CA ILE A 78 5.75 -8.97 -2.05
C ILE A 78 5.36 -10.23 -1.26
N LEU A 79 4.73 -11.22 -1.90
CA LEU A 79 4.14 -12.38 -1.24
C LEU A 79 5.10 -13.56 -1.07
N ALA A 80 6.24 -13.55 -1.77
CA ALA A 80 7.22 -14.61 -1.67
C ALA A 80 7.78 -14.77 -0.25
N ASP A 81 7.92 -16.00 0.17
CA ASP A 81 8.75 -16.34 1.32
C ASP A 81 10.22 -16.41 0.86
N PRO A 82 11.10 -15.51 1.30
CA PRO A 82 12.49 -15.48 0.87
C PRO A 82 13.33 -16.67 1.38
N THR A 83 12.78 -17.49 2.26
CA THR A 83 13.42 -18.73 2.74
C THR A 83 13.04 -19.95 1.90
N ASN A 84 12.01 -19.82 1.05
CA ASN A 84 11.53 -20.89 0.18
C ASN A 84 12.16 -20.77 -1.21
N SER A 85 13.05 -21.69 -1.55
CA SER A 85 13.76 -21.70 -2.84
C SER A 85 12.83 -21.88 -4.03
N ALA A 86 11.69 -22.57 -3.90
CA ALA A 86 10.71 -22.70 -4.96
C ALA A 86 10.05 -21.34 -5.26
N HIS A 87 9.67 -20.57 -4.23
CA HIS A 87 9.15 -19.21 -4.42
C HIS A 87 10.15 -18.31 -5.12
N LEU A 88 11.45 -18.40 -4.73
CA LEU A 88 12.48 -17.58 -5.36
C LEU A 88 12.72 -17.95 -6.82
N ALA A 89 12.59 -19.22 -7.18
CA ALA A 89 12.71 -19.71 -8.56
C ALA A 89 11.59 -19.21 -9.48
N GLU A 90 10.40 -18.91 -8.93
CA GLU A 90 9.27 -18.37 -9.68
C GLU A 90 9.38 -16.86 -9.95
N LEU A 91 10.24 -16.15 -9.19
CA LEU A 91 10.42 -14.71 -9.33
C LEU A 91 11.41 -14.38 -10.47
N THR A 92 10.90 -14.20 -11.68
CA THR A 92 11.72 -13.97 -12.86
C THR A 92 12.04 -12.51 -13.15
N ALA A 93 11.19 -11.57 -12.72
CA ALA A 93 11.31 -10.15 -13.08
C ALA A 93 11.75 -9.27 -11.89
N VAL A 94 11.25 -9.55 -10.70
CA VAL A 94 11.49 -8.75 -9.49
C VAL A 94 11.84 -9.68 -8.34
N ALA A 95 13.02 -9.52 -7.76
CA ALA A 95 13.38 -10.26 -6.54
C ALA A 95 12.53 -9.78 -5.32
N PRO A 96 12.51 -10.51 -4.19
CA PRO A 96 11.64 -10.18 -3.06
C PRO A 96 11.69 -8.71 -2.63
N ILE A 97 10.52 -8.15 -2.33
CA ILE A 97 10.34 -6.81 -1.79
C ILE A 97 10.20 -6.91 -0.28
N ASP A 98 11.03 -6.16 0.46
CA ASP A 98 11.08 -6.19 1.94
C ASP A 98 10.32 -5.04 2.59
N LEU A 99 10.06 -3.96 1.82
CA LEU A 99 9.39 -2.75 2.28
C LEU A 99 8.37 -2.30 1.24
N VAL A 100 7.16 -2.01 1.69
CA VAL A 100 6.09 -1.41 0.88
C VAL A 100 5.66 -0.11 1.56
N VAL A 101 5.75 1.02 0.85
CA VAL A 101 5.32 2.35 1.32
C VAL A 101 4.18 2.81 0.42
N VAL A 102 2.98 2.86 0.96
CA VAL A 102 1.76 3.17 0.21
C VAL A 102 0.82 4.01 1.07
N ASN A 103 0.39 5.16 0.57
CA ASN A 103 -0.80 5.83 1.06
C ASN A 103 -1.87 5.87 -0.04
N LEU A 104 -3.13 5.92 0.36
CA LEU A 104 -4.26 5.78 -0.55
C LEU A 104 -4.66 7.12 -1.17
N TYR A 105 -5.24 7.06 -2.36
CA TYR A 105 -5.99 8.20 -2.90
C TYR A 105 -7.18 8.54 -2.01
N PRO A 106 -7.67 9.80 -2.03
CA PRO A 106 -8.97 10.14 -1.46
C PRO A 106 -10.08 9.24 -1.99
N VAL A 107 -11.15 9.11 -1.21
CA VAL A 107 -12.26 8.15 -1.47
C VAL A 107 -12.92 8.38 -2.84
N ASP A 108 -13.00 9.62 -3.31
CA ASP A 108 -13.51 10.00 -4.63
C ASP A 108 -12.69 9.43 -5.79
N GLY A 109 -11.39 9.16 -5.58
CA GLY A 109 -10.49 8.52 -6.55
C GLY A 109 -10.63 7.00 -6.64
N PHE A 110 -11.25 6.34 -5.68
CA PHE A 110 -11.45 4.88 -5.55
C PHE A 110 -10.20 4.07 -5.89
N ASP A 111 -9.22 4.11 -5.04
CA ASP A 111 -7.94 3.38 -5.20
C ASP A 111 -8.16 1.86 -5.18
N ILE A 112 -7.66 1.18 -6.21
CA ILE A 112 -7.65 -0.29 -6.31
C ILE A 112 -6.25 -0.83 -6.02
N GLY A 113 -5.24 -0.21 -6.62
CA GLY A 113 -3.85 -0.68 -6.54
C GLY A 113 -3.24 -0.52 -5.16
N GLY A 114 -3.49 0.61 -4.50
CA GLY A 114 -2.97 0.89 -3.16
C GLY A 114 -3.45 -0.13 -2.12
N PRO A 115 -4.77 -0.34 -1.94
CA PRO A 115 -5.29 -1.36 -1.04
C PRO A 115 -4.78 -2.77 -1.36
N ALA A 116 -4.63 -3.13 -2.64
CA ALA A 116 -4.09 -4.43 -3.03
C ALA A 116 -2.64 -4.62 -2.58
N LEU A 117 -1.77 -3.62 -2.76
CA LEU A 117 -0.38 -3.63 -2.29
C LEU A 117 -0.30 -3.72 -0.77
N ILE A 118 -1.10 -2.92 -0.07
CA ILE A 118 -1.17 -2.90 1.40
C ILE A 118 -1.55 -4.29 1.94
N ARG A 119 -2.60 -4.90 1.38
CA ARG A 119 -3.08 -6.21 1.82
C ARG A 119 -2.08 -7.32 1.53
N ALA A 120 -1.40 -7.28 0.38
CA ALA A 120 -0.35 -8.23 0.05
C ALA A 120 0.83 -8.14 1.04
N ALA A 121 1.31 -6.92 1.32
CA ALA A 121 2.40 -6.69 2.26
C ALA A 121 2.02 -7.07 3.70
N ALA A 122 0.82 -6.70 4.16
CA ALA A 122 0.32 -7.07 5.49
C ALA A 122 0.15 -8.59 5.65
N LYS A 123 -0.28 -9.31 4.60
CA LYS A 123 -0.36 -10.77 4.60
C LYS A 123 1.00 -11.42 4.80
N ASN A 124 2.07 -10.82 4.28
CA ASN A 124 3.44 -11.33 4.38
C ASN A 124 4.28 -10.58 5.43
N ALA A 125 3.66 -10.13 6.52
CA ALA A 125 4.31 -9.30 7.56
C ALA A 125 5.47 -9.99 8.28
N ASP A 126 5.60 -11.31 8.19
CA ASP A 126 6.78 -12.02 8.69
C ASP A 126 8.05 -11.65 7.90
N HIS A 127 7.90 -11.20 6.68
CA HIS A 127 8.98 -10.89 5.76
C HIS A 127 8.97 -9.45 5.25
N VAL A 128 7.83 -8.77 5.23
CA VAL A 128 7.63 -7.46 4.62
C VAL A 128 7.21 -6.41 5.65
N SER A 129 7.84 -5.25 5.60
CA SER A 129 7.40 -4.05 6.31
C SER A 129 6.40 -3.28 5.45
N VAL A 130 5.27 -2.84 6.00
CA VAL A 130 4.30 -2.00 5.29
C VAL A 130 4.07 -0.69 6.02
N LEU A 131 4.35 0.43 5.37
CA LEU A 131 4.12 1.77 5.90
C LEU A 131 3.02 2.46 5.10
N THR A 132 2.08 3.05 5.81
CA THR A 132 0.91 3.70 5.21
C THR A 132 0.76 5.16 5.60
N HIS A 133 1.62 5.66 6.49
CA HIS A 133 1.56 7.03 6.99
C HIS A 133 2.96 7.60 7.26
N VAL A 134 3.14 8.91 7.01
CA VAL A 134 4.42 9.62 7.17
C VAL A 134 5.01 9.52 8.58
N ASN A 135 4.18 9.45 9.62
CA ASN A 135 4.65 9.32 11.01
C ASN A 135 5.42 8.01 11.30
N GLN A 136 5.33 7.02 10.42
CA GLN A 136 6.05 5.74 10.53
C GLN A 136 7.47 5.81 9.92
N TYR A 137 7.78 6.83 9.12
CA TYR A 137 9.04 6.92 8.38
C TYR A 137 10.25 7.01 9.31
N GLN A 138 10.18 7.82 10.37
CA GLN A 138 11.29 7.97 11.31
C GLN A 138 11.59 6.69 12.09
N GLU A 139 10.55 5.93 12.48
CA GLU A 139 10.73 4.64 13.14
C GLU A 139 11.42 3.63 12.21
N LEU A 140 11.05 3.60 10.92
CA LEU A 140 11.73 2.79 9.91
C LEU A 140 13.18 3.21 9.74
N ILE A 141 13.45 4.51 9.48
CA ILE A 141 14.79 5.05 9.28
C ILE A 141 15.72 4.65 10.44
N ALA A 142 15.28 4.86 11.67
CA ALA A 142 16.04 4.48 12.86
C ALA A 142 16.32 2.96 12.93
N SER A 143 15.51 2.14 12.29
CA SER A 143 15.69 0.69 12.27
C SER A 143 16.61 0.17 11.16
N LEU A 144 16.84 0.94 10.08
CA LEU A 144 17.57 0.48 8.89
C LEU A 144 18.95 -0.11 9.20
N PRO A 145 19.80 0.49 10.06
CA PRO A 145 21.13 -0.06 10.34
C PRO A 145 21.09 -1.47 10.93
N ALA A 146 20.11 -1.75 11.77
CA ALA A 146 19.96 -3.04 12.46
C ALA A 146 18.97 -4.00 11.77
N GLY A 147 18.07 -3.48 10.94
CA GLY A 147 16.93 -4.17 10.37
C GLY A 147 15.67 -4.09 11.25
N THR A 148 14.50 -4.33 10.64
CA THR A 148 13.19 -4.31 11.31
C THR A 148 12.98 -5.56 12.16
N THR A 149 12.31 -5.40 13.31
CA THR A 149 11.90 -6.53 14.15
C THR A 149 10.56 -7.10 13.66
N LEU A 150 10.25 -8.34 14.04
CA LEU A 150 8.95 -8.95 13.74
C LEU A 150 7.80 -8.15 14.37
N GLU A 151 7.99 -7.67 15.59
CA GLU A 151 7.01 -6.85 16.30
C GLU A 151 6.69 -5.55 15.55
N MET A 152 7.73 -4.84 15.05
CA MET A 152 7.53 -3.63 14.22
C MET A 152 6.71 -3.95 12.97
N ARG A 153 7.07 -5.02 12.26
CA ARG A 153 6.36 -5.40 11.02
C ARG A 153 4.89 -5.76 11.29
N HIS A 154 4.61 -6.52 12.33
CA HIS A 154 3.24 -6.87 12.72
C HIS A 154 2.43 -5.64 13.18
N LYS A 155 3.04 -4.72 13.94
CA LYS A 155 2.41 -3.44 14.32
C LYS A 155 2.03 -2.62 13.08
N TRP A 156 2.95 -2.48 12.12
CA TRP A 156 2.68 -1.75 10.89
C TRP A 156 1.64 -2.44 10.01
N ALA A 157 1.67 -3.77 9.93
CA ALA A 157 0.68 -4.56 9.19
C ALA A 157 -0.73 -4.40 9.78
N LEU A 158 -0.86 -4.39 11.11
CA LEU A 158 -2.14 -4.11 11.76
C LEU A 158 -2.67 -2.71 11.39
N ASN A 159 -1.83 -1.68 11.50
CA ASN A 159 -2.21 -0.31 11.11
C ASN A 159 -2.63 -0.23 9.64
N ALA A 160 -1.94 -0.93 8.77
CA ALA A 160 -2.22 -0.98 7.35
C ALA A 160 -3.57 -1.68 7.04
N LEU A 161 -3.89 -2.75 7.76
CA LEU A 161 -5.19 -3.42 7.63
C LEU A 161 -6.34 -2.57 8.17
N VAL A 162 -6.14 -1.85 9.27
CA VAL A 162 -7.13 -0.88 9.79
C VAL A 162 -7.40 0.20 8.75
N LEU A 163 -6.35 0.79 8.16
CA LEU A 163 -6.50 1.79 7.10
C LEU A 163 -7.34 1.26 5.92
N THR A 164 -7.08 0.04 5.44
CA THR A 164 -7.87 -0.51 4.31
C THR A 164 -9.31 -0.78 4.70
N ALA A 165 -9.57 -1.21 5.94
CA ALA A 165 -10.95 -1.42 6.43
C ALA A 165 -11.73 -0.10 6.54
N GLU A 166 -11.09 0.95 7.05
CA GLU A 166 -11.68 2.30 7.14
C GLU A 166 -11.94 2.89 5.75
N TYR A 167 -11.01 2.67 4.80
CA TYR A 167 -11.15 3.09 3.42
C TYR A 167 -12.33 2.41 2.72
N ASP A 168 -12.43 1.08 2.83
CA ASP A 168 -13.56 0.31 2.27
C ASP A 168 -14.89 0.73 2.90
N LEU A 169 -14.91 1.02 4.21
CA LEU A 169 -16.08 1.52 4.90
C LEU A 169 -16.49 2.92 4.40
N ALA A 170 -15.53 3.80 4.17
CA ALA A 170 -15.79 5.13 3.64
C ALA A 170 -16.38 5.06 2.22
N LEU A 171 -15.81 4.21 1.35
CA LEU A 171 -16.35 3.94 0.00
C LEU A 171 -17.78 3.39 0.05
N ALA A 172 -18.05 2.46 0.97
CA ALA A 172 -19.40 1.89 1.15
C ALA A 172 -20.40 2.94 1.62
N ARG A 173 -19.98 3.87 2.51
CA ARG A 173 -20.83 4.98 2.98
C ARG A 173 -21.18 5.96 1.87
N GLU A 174 -20.25 6.27 0.97
CA GLU A 174 -20.53 7.16 -0.18
C GLU A 174 -21.57 6.57 -1.14
N ARG A 175 -21.64 5.25 -1.24
CA ARG A 175 -22.52 4.52 -2.16
C ARG A 175 -23.79 4.00 -1.49
N GLY A 176 -23.89 4.07 -0.18
CA GLY A 176 -25.10 3.71 0.57
C GLY A 176 -26.20 4.74 0.41
N ALA A 177 -27.41 4.38 0.79
CA ALA A 177 -28.55 5.29 0.79
C ALA A 177 -28.29 6.45 1.77
N LYS A 178 -28.28 7.68 1.26
CA LYS A 178 -28.13 8.88 2.10
C LYS A 178 -29.36 9.08 2.94
N LEU A 179 -29.20 9.25 4.23
CA LEU A 179 -30.27 9.61 5.14
C LEU A 179 -30.42 11.14 5.17
N ARG A 180 -31.67 11.60 5.35
CA ARG A 180 -31.96 13.04 5.48
C ARG A 180 -31.21 13.67 6.65
N TYR A 181 -31.09 12.91 7.75
CA TYR A 181 -30.39 13.30 8.96
C TYR A 181 -29.59 12.11 9.51
N GLY A 182 -28.46 12.38 10.16
CA GLY A 182 -27.78 11.44 11.04
C GLY A 182 -28.41 11.43 12.43
N GLU A 183 -27.62 11.15 13.46
CA GLU A 183 -28.06 11.16 14.86
C GLU A 183 -28.51 12.56 15.32
N ASN A 184 -27.92 13.60 14.73
CA ASN A 184 -28.30 15.00 14.89
C ASN A 184 -28.66 15.64 13.54
N PRO A 185 -29.50 16.73 13.52
CA PRO A 185 -29.95 17.37 12.27
C PRO A 185 -28.81 17.89 11.35
N HIS A 186 -27.60 18.08 11.88
CA HIS A 186 -26.46 18.61 11.17
C HIS A 186 -25.48 17.51 10.70
N GLN A 187 -25.73 16.26 11.05
CA GLN A 187 -24.88 15.13 10.66
C GLN A 187 -25.39 14.49 9.39
N ALA A 188 -24.47 14.24 8.44
CA ALA A 188 -24.75 13.35 7.31
C ALA A 188 -24.85 11.91 7.80
N GLY A 189 -25.92 11.21 7.41
CA GLY A 189 -26.09 9.78 7.69
C GLY A 189 -26.15 8.98 6.41
N THR A 190 -25.62 7.75 6.46
CA THR A 190 -25.70 6.79 5.35
C THR A 190 -26.16 5.44 5.89
N LEU A 191 -27.18 4.86 5.24
CA LEU A 191 -27.70 3.56 5.59
C LEU A 191 -27.17 2.49 4.63
N ILE A 192 -26.53 1.46 5.19
CA ILE A 192 -26.13 0.25 4.49
C ILE A 192 -26.90 -0.90 5.11
N VAL A 193 -27.86 -1.46 4.35
CA VAL A 193 -28.71 -2.57 4.82
C VAL A 193 -28.24 -3.87 4.15
N ARG A 194 -28.19 -4.94 4.94
CA ARG A 194 -27.92 -6.29 4.45
C ARG A 194 -29.08 -7.20 4.78
N ASP A 195 -29.41 -8.13 3.88
CA ASP A 195 -30.35 -9.22 4.16
C ASP A 195 -29.70 -10.33 5.00
N SER A 196 -30.49 -11.35 5.33
CA SER A 196 -30.00 -12.52 6.08
C SER A 196 -28.93 -13.34 5.36
N GLN A 197 -28.72 -13.09 4.07
CA GLN A 197 -27.65 -13.69 3.25
C GLN A 197 -26.46 -12.73 3.07
N HIS A 198 -26.38 -11.67 3.87
CA HIS A 198 -25.35 -10.62 3.81
C HIS A 198 -25.30 -9.81 2.50
N ARG A 199 -26.35 -9.88 1.65
CA ARG A 199 -26.43 -9.07 0.43
C ARG A 199 -26.84 -7.65 0.79
N VAL A 200 -26.14 -6.67 0.24
CA VAL A 200 -26.49 -5.26 0.39
C VAL A 200 -27.79 -4.99 -0.35
N LEU A 201 -28.76 -4.43 0.35
CA LEU A 201 -30.06 -4.04 -0.22
C LEU A 201 -29.97 -2.60 -0.71
N THR A 202 -30.36 -2.39 -1.97
CA THR A 202 -30.59 -1.06 -2.50
C THR A 202 -31.94 -0.59 -2.01
N LEU A 203 -31.94 0.38 -1.11
CA LEU A 203 -33.20 1.03 -0.69
C LEU A 203 -33.63 2.02 -1.76
N PRO A 204 -34.93 2.08 -2.12
CA PRO A 204 -35.41 3.16 -2.95
C PRO A 204 -35.11 4.49 -2.23
N SER A 205 -34.64 5.49 -3.03
CA SER A 205 -34.40 6.82 -2.47
C SER A 205 -35.65 7.28 -1.72
N PRO A 206 -35.52 7.68 -0.43
CA PRO A 206 -36.69 8.10 0.34
C PRO A 206 -37.21 9.48 -0.07
N PHE A 207 -36.95 9.96 -1.32
CA PHE A 207 -37.57 11.13 -1.99
C PHE A 207 -36.67 11.66 -3.11
#